data_da9c2bfb26ef5033886ab3b4893f6c64
#
_entry.id   da9c2bfb26ef5033886ab3b4893f6c64
#
_cell.length_a   1.000
_cell.length_b   1.000
_cell.length_c   1.000
_cell.angle_alpha   90.00
_cell.angle_beta   90.00
_cell.angle_gamma   90.00
#
_symmetry.space_group_name_H-M   'P 1'
#
loop_
_entity.id
_entity.type
_entity.pdbx_description
1 polymer ?
#
loop_
_entity_poly.entity_id
_entity_poly.type
_entity_poly.pdbx_seq_one_letter_code
_entity_poly.pdbx_strand_id
1 'polypeptide(L)'
;EKVMIVTDRSMVDLGFVDKVTHQLHQRKNKVTIQLFTDVEADPSVQTVYKGTDLMRSFQPDTIIALGGGSPMDAAKAMWLFYEQPQVDFEDLVQKFMDIRKRAFRFPELGRKAKFIGIPTTSGTGSEVTPFTVISDGDKKYPIADYSLTPTIAIVDPAFTMTVPAGVTADTGLDVLTHAVEAYVSVLANDFTDGLALQAIKLVFQYLERSYKHGAADPEAREHMHNASTIAGMAFANAFLGINHSMAHKIGGKYHVPHGRANAILLPHVIRYNGTRPQKTATWPKYNYYKADLKYQEIARTLGLPCSTPA
;
A
#
# COMPACT_ATOMS: atom_id res chain seq x y z
N GLU A 1 10.57 -3.98 27.13
CA GLU A 1 9.89 -3.74 25.85
C GLU A 1 9.56 -5.11 25.23
N LYS A 2 8.35 -5.23 24.66
CA LYS A 2 7.88 -6.45 24.00
C LYS A 2 7.55 -6.14 22.54
N VAL A 3 8.34 -6.67 21.62
CA VAL A 3 8.19 -6.44 20.19
C VAL A 3 7.64 -7.70 19.53
N MET A 4 6.55 -7.56 18.77
CA MET A 4 6.07 -8.62 17.90
C MET A 4 6.38 -8.27 16.45
N ILE A 5 7.07 -9.18 15.75
CA ILE A 5 7.36 -9.04 14.31
C ILE A 5 6.38 -9.93 13.55
N VAL A 6 5.58 -9.33 12.68
CA VAL A 6 4.65 -10.01 11.78
C VAL A 6 5.25 -10.00 10.38
N THR A 7 5.39 -11.19 9.79
CA THR A 7 6.10 -11.37 8.53
C THR A 7 5.65 -12.66 7.83
N ASP A 8 6.23 -12.96 6.69
CA ASP A 8 6.10 -14.23 5.99
C ASP A 8 7.40 -15.05 6.03
N ARG A 9 7.34 -16.30 5.63
CA ARG A 9 8.47 -17.23 5.67
C ARG A 9 9.63 -16.76 4.80
N SER A 10 9.36 -16.13 3.66
CA SER A 10 10.42 -15.66 2.77
C SER A 10 11.30 -14.58 3.40
N MET A 11 10.77 -13.74 4.27
CA MET A 11 11.57 -12.76 5.02
C MET A 11 12.51 -13.39 6.02
N VAL A 12 12.12 -14.54 6.59
CA VAL A 12 13.00 -15.35 7.45
C VAL A 12 14.14 -15.95 6.61
N ASP A 13 13.79 -16.60 5.51
CA ASP A 13 14.74 -17.29 4.64
C ASP A 13 15.76 -16.33 3.98
N LEU A 14 15.35 -15.08 3.72
CA LEU A 14 16.24 -13.99 3.24
C LEU A 14 17.10 -13.35 4.35
N GLY A 15 16.93 -13.76 5.61
CA GLY A 15 17.67 -13.21 6.74
C GLY A 15 17.25 -11.78 7.13
N PHE A 16 16.10 -11.29 6.66
CA PHE A 16 15.62 -9.94 6.97
C PHE A 16 15.13 -9.83 8.40
N VAL A 17 14.53 -10.90 8.93
CA VAL A 17 14.15 -10.99 10.34
C VAL A 17 15.39 -10.86 11.24
N ASP A 18 16.50 -11.53 10.87
CA ASP A 18 17.73 -11.48 11.64
C ASP A 18 18.35 -10.07 11.63
N LYS A 19 18.29 -9.36 10.49
CA LYS A 19 18.72 -7.95 10.42
C LYS A 19 17.96 -7.06 11.40
N VAL A 20 16.64 -7.20 11.46
CA VAL A 20 15.79 -6.41 12.35
C VAL A 20 16.01 -6.79 13.81
N THR A 21 16.03 -8.08 14.14
CA THR A 21 16.23 -8.56 15.51
C THR A 21 17.62 -8.22 16.03
N HIS A 22 18.64 -8.26 15.17
CA HIS A 22 20.00 -7.82 15.54
C HIS A 22 20.02 -6.36 16.03
N GLN A 23 19.35 -5.45 15.30
CA GLN A 23 19.25 -4.04 15.71
C GLN A 23 18.48 -3.87 17.04
N LEU A 24 17.44 -4.66 17.24
CA LEU A 24 16.67 -4.63 18.48
C LEU A 24 17.48 -5.11 19.68
N HIS A 25 18.35 -6.10 19.51
CA HIS A 25 19.23 -6.62 20.57
C HIS A 25 20.35 -5.66 20.94
N GLN A 26 20.73 -4.71 20.07
CA GLN A 26 21.74 -3.69 20.38
C GLN A 26 21.21 -2.58 21.29
N ARG A 27 19.92 -2.54 21.57
CA ARG A 27 19.34 -1.53 22.47
C ARG A 27 19.81 -1.72 23.90
N LYS A 28 19.96 -0.61 24.61
CA LYS A 28 20.34 -0.61 26.04
C LYS A 28 19.31 -1.34 26.92
N ASN A 29 18.05 -1.20 26.59
CA ASN A 29 16.95 -1.87 27.29
C ASN A 29 16.72 -3.26 26.70
N LYS A 30 16.45 -4.24 27.57
CA LYS A 30 16.14 -5.61 27.14
C LYS A 30 14.84 -5.61 26.33
N VAL A 31 14.91 -6.17 25.13
CA VAL A 31 13.76 -6.39 24.26
C VAL A 31 13.44 -7.87 24.22
N THR A 32 12.18 -8.21 24.44
CA THR A 32 11.65 -9.56 24.23
C THR A 32 10.94 -9.58 22.89
N ILE A 33 11.31 -10.51 22.02
CA ILE A 33 10.81 -10.57 20.64
C ILE A 33 9.94 -11.82 20.48
N GLN A 34 8.76 -11.64 19.88
CA GLN A 34 7.88 -12.71 19.40
C GLN A 34 7.75 -12.60 17.89
N LEU A 35 7.89 -13.72 17.19
CA LEU A 35 7.71 -13.78 15.73
C LEU A 35 6.35 -14.40 15.39
N PHE A 36 5.71 -13.88 14.37
CA PHE A 36 4.62 -14.49 13.63
C PHE A 36 5.01 -14.51 12.14
N THR A 37 5.28 -15.71 11.62
CA THR A 37 5.88 -15.92 10.29
C THR A 37 4.95 -16.61 9.30
N ASP A 38 3.71 -16.85 9.70
CA ASP A 38 2.75 -17.67 8.94
C ASP A 38 1.79 -16.81 8.08
N VAL A 39 2.20 -15.60 7.68
CA VAL A 39 1.38 -14.79 6.78
C VAL A 39 1.50 -15.33 5.36
N GLU A 40 0.37 -15.74 4.79
CA GLU A 40 0.24 -16.14 3.39
C GLU A 40 -0.01 -14.94 2.46
N ALA A 41 0.15 -15.15 1.17
CA ALA A 41 -0.28 -14.21 0.16
C ALA A 41 -1.81 -14.00 0.26
N ASP A 42 -2.26 -12.74 0.20
CA ASP A 42 -3.67 -12.39 0.41
C ASP A 42 -4.20 -12.90 1.78
N PRO A 43 -3.75 -12.33 2.90
CA PRO A 43 -3.94 -12.89 4.23
C PRO A 43 -5.42 -13.09 4.57
N SER A 44 -5.69 -14.26 5.16
CA SER A 44 -7.05 -14.66 5.54
C SER A 44 -7.46 -14.10 6.91
N VAL A 45 -8.76 -14.03 7.14
CA VAL A 45 -9.34 -13.71 8.45
C VAL A 45 -8.82 -14.67 9.52
N GLN A 46 -8.65 -15.95 9.18
CA GLN A 46 -8.15 -16.98 10.09
C GLN A 46 -6.70 -16.69 10.52
N THR A 47 -5.84 -16.31 9.58
CA THR A 47 -4.45 -15.91 9.87
C THR A 47 -4.41 -14.67 10.77
N VAL A 48 -5.27 -13.69 10.50
CA VAL A 48 -5.40 -12.49 11.35
C VAL A 48 -5.79 -12.85 12.77
N TYR A 49 -6.80 -13.70 12.98
CA TYR A 49 -7.21 -14.12 14.32
C TYR A 49 -6.12 -14.92 15.05
N LYS A 50 -5.44 -15.84 14.35
CA LYS A 50 -4.30 -16.58 14.91
C LYS A 50 -3.19 -15.65 15.42
N GLY A 51 -2.81 -14.65 14.63
CA GLY A 51 -1.83 -13.65 15.02
C GLY A 51 -2.32 -12.75 16.16
N THR A 52 -3.60 -12.39 16.15
CA THR A 52 -4.23 -11.61 17.22
C THR A 52 -4.22 -12.34 18.56
N ASP A 53 -4.49 -13.65 18.58
CA ASP A 53 -4.47 -14.45 19.81
C ASP A 53 -3.03 -14.56 20.37
N LEU A 54 -2.05 -14.65 19.46
CA LEU A 54 -0.63 -14.57 19.88
C LEU A 54 -0.30 -13.18 20.47
N MET A 55 -0.81 -12.08 19.89
CA MET A 55 -0.65 -10.74 20.46
C MET A 55 -1.32 -10.62 21.83
N ARG A 56 -2.51 -11.19 22.01
CA ARG A 56 -3.21 -11.18 23.31
C ARG A 56 -2.44 -11.91 24.41
N SER A 57 -1.81 -13.03 24.08
CA SER A 57 -0.99 -13.79 25.04
C SER A 57 0.37 -13.14 25.31
N PHE A 58 1.03 -12.61 24.29
CA PHE A 58 2.35 -11.99 24.41
C PHE A 58 2.29 -10.55 24.93
N GLN A 59 1.23 -9.80 24.60
CA GLN A 59 1.02 -8.39 24.97
C GLN A 59 2.16 -7.48 24.50
N PRO A 60 2.36 -7.33 23.17
CA PRO A 60 3.38 -6.44 22.63
C PRO A 60 3.03 -4.97 22.92
N ASP A 61 4.06 -4.15 23.17
CA ASP A 61 3.99 -2.69 23.16
C ASP A 61 4.41 -2.09 21.81
N THR A 62 5.02 -2.91 20.96
CA THR A 62 5.46 -2.55 19.61
C THR A 62 5.19 -3.70 18.65
N ILE A 63 4.58 -3.38 17.52
CA ILE A 63 4.33 -4.31 16.41
C ILE A 63 5.16 -3.84 15.22
N ILE A 64 5.96 -4.73 14.66
CA ILE A 64 6.73 -4.49 13.44
C ILE A 64 6.12 -5.35 12.33
N ALA A 65 5.60 -4.73 11.29
CA ALA A 65 5.25 -5.42 10.05
C ALA A 65 6.46 -5.37 9.12
N LEU A 66 7.04 -6.53 8.81
CA LEU A 66 8.20 -6.67 7.93
C LEU A 66 7.81 -7.47 6.70
N GLY A 67 7.76 -6.85 5.54
CA GLY A 67 7.39 -7.55 4.29
C GLY A 67 6.71 -6.67 3.26
N GLY A 68 6.12 -7.31 2.26
CA GLY A 68 5.28 -6.65 1.26
C GLY A 68 3.87 -6.34 1.79
N GLY A 69 2.92 -6.20 0.85
CA GLY A 69 1.52 -5.88 1.19
C GLY A 69 0.88 -6.87 2.17
N SER A 70 1.05 -8.18 1.96
CA SER A 70 0.38 -9.20 2.77
C SER A 70 0.79 -9.19 4.25
N PRO A 71 2.10 -9.19 4.63
CA PRO A 71 2.49 -9.00 6.02
C PRO A 71 2.02 -7.68 6.62
N MET A 72 2.03 -6.60 5.82
CA MET A 72 1.58 -5.28 6.25
C MET A 72 0.09 -5.29 6.56
N ASP A 73 -0.71 -5.87 5.67
CA ASP A 73 -2.17 -5.96 5.81
C ASP A 73 -2.57 -6.86 6.99
N ALA A 74 -1.97 -8.05 7.09
CA ALA A 74 -2.20 -8.94 8.21
C ALA A 74 -1.88 -8.26 9.55
N ALA A 75 -0.72 -7.60 9.64
CA ALA A 75 -0.28 -6.94 10.87
C ALA A 75 -1.20 -5.79 11.29
N LYS A 76 -1.69 -4.97 10.34
CA LYS A 76 -2.65 -3.90 10.62
C LYS A 76 -3.98 -4.44 11.15
N ALA A 77 -4.49 -5.51 10.54
CA ALA A 77 -5.72 -6.15 11.01
C ALA A 77 -5.53 -6.80 12.39
N MET A 78 -4.39 -7.49 12.62
CA MET A 78 -4.04 -8.05 13.93
C MET A 78 -3.94 -6.95 15.00
N TRP A 79 -3.29 -5.82 14.67
CA TRP A 79 -3.18 -4.66 15.55
C TRP A 79 -4.56 -4.13 15.96
N LEU A 80 -5.46 -3.99 14.99
CA LEU A 80 -6.84 -3.55 15.22
C LEU A 80 -7.56 -4.46 16.22
N PHE A 81 -7.58 -5.78 15.99
CA PHE A 81 -8.29 -6.73 16.87
C PHE A 81 -7.58 -6.96 18.21
N TYR A 82 -6.27 -6.73 18.29
CA TYR A 82 -5.52 -6.72 19.54
C TYR A 82 -5.90 -5.53 20.43
N GLU A 83 -5.97 -4.33 19.84
CA GLU A 83 -6.33 -3.12 20.57
C GLU A 83 -7.82 -3.07 20.93
N GLN A 84 -8.66 -3.60 20.05
CA GLN A 84 -10.12 -3.48 20.10
C GLN A 84 -10.80 -4.85 20.00
N PRO A 85 -10.70 -5.67 21.06
CA PRO A 85 -11.18 -7.06 21.02
C PRO A 85 -12.71 -7.20 20.87
N GLN A 86 -13.47 -6.12 21.05
CA GLN A 86 -14.93 -6.08 20.88
C GLN A 86 -15.37 -5.81 19.43
N VAL A 87 -14.44 -5.51 18.54
CA VAL A 87 -14.75 -5.24 17.13
C VAL A 87 -14.86 -6.55 16.37
N ASP A 88 -15.92 -6.72 15.60
CA ASP A 88 -16.10 -7.84 14.69
C ASP A 88 -15.63 -7.47 13.27
N PHE A 89 -15.07 -8.44 12.57
CA PHE A 89 -14.64 -8.30 11.18
C PHE A 89 -15.80 -7.90 10.27
N GLU A 90 -16.96 -8.54 10.40
CA GLU A 90 -18.15 -8.26 9.58
C GLU A 90 -18.62 -6.81 9.72
N ASP A 91 -18.51 -6.25 10.91
CA ASP A 91 -18.87 -4.85 11.18
C ASP A 91 -17.95 -3.86 10.45
N LEU A 92 -16.67 -4.18 10.33
CA LEU A 92 -15.69 -3.32 9.66
C LEU A 92 -15.89 -3.28 8.15
N VAL A 93 -16.19 -4.42 7.55
CA VAL A 93 -16.42 -4.56 6.10
C VAL A 93 -17.61 -3.73 5.63
N GLN A 94 -18.69 -3.71 6.39
CA GLN A 94 -19.89 -2.95 6.04
C GLN A 94 -19.65 -1.43 6.06
N LYS A 95 -18.62 -0.98 6.75
CA LYS A 95 -18.34 0.44 7.01
C LYS A 95 -17.27 1.06 6.11
N PHE A 96 -16.67 0.30 5.22
CA PHE A 96 -15.64 0.79 4.29
C PHE A 96 -16.08 2.04 3.51
N MET A 97 -17.34 2.09 3.06
CA MET A 97 -17.87 3.22 2.28
C MET A 97 -18.06 4.50 3.09
N ASP A 98 -17.94 4.43 4.41
CA ASP A 98 -18.21 5.55 5.31
C ASP A 98 -16.99 6.32 5.80
N ILE A 99 -15.80 5.96 5.34
CA ILE A 99 -14.52 6.57 5.78
C ILE A 99 -14.53 8.12 5.75
N ARG A 100 -15.34 8.72 4.88
CA ARG A 100 -15.45 10.17 4.74
C ARG A 100 -16.64 10.78 5.45
N LYS A 101 -17.76 10.09 5.47
CA LYS A 101 -18.99 10.57 6.11
C LYS A 101 -18.90 10.53 7.63
N ARG A 102 -18.05 9.66 8.16
CA ARG A 102 -17.84 9.46 9.60
C ARG A 102 -19.12 9.24 10.39
N ALA A 103 -20.13 8.62 9.76
CA ALA A 103 -21.32 8.17 10.45
C ALA A 103 -20.98 7.09 11.48
N PHE A 104 -19.92 6.33 11.22
CA PHE A 104 -19.34 5.37 12.15
C PHE A 104 -17.99 5.88 12.68
N ARG A 105 -17.82 5.82 14.00
CA ARG A 105 -16.52 6.13 14.63
C ARG A 105 -15.67 4.87 14.64
N PHE A 106 -14.59 4.89 13.84
CA PHE A 106 -13.59 3.81 13.86
C PHE A 106 -12.88 3.79 15.22
N PRO A 107 -12.54 2.61 15.75
CA PRO A 107 -11.84 2.50 17.03
C PRO A 107 -10.48 3.20 17.02
N GLU A 108 -10.09 3.78 18.15
CA GLU A 108 -8.75 4.37 18.32
C GLU A 108 -7.71 3.26 18.46
N LEU A 109 -6.57 3.40 17.76
CA LEU A 109 -5.43 2.50 17.81
C LEU A 109 -4.18 3.19 18.38
N GLY A 110 -3.17 2.41 18.73
CA GLY A 110 -1.87 2.91 19.20
C GLY A 110 -1.81 3.21 20.71
N ARG A 111 -2.78 2.73 21.48
CA ARG A 111 -2.78 2.86 22.94
C ARG A 111 -2.01 1.72 23.61
N LYS A 112 -2.17 0.48 23.15
CA LYS A 112 -1.47 -0.70 23.68
C LYS A 112 -0.13 -0.90 22.98
N ALA A 113 -0.08 -0.75 21.67
CA ALA A 113 1.13 -0.97 20.88
C ALA A 113 1.31 0.09 19.79
N LYS A 114 2.56 0.49 19.55
CA LYS A 114 2.93 1.29 18.38
C LYS A 114 3.16 0.38 17.19
N PHE A 115 2.80 0.87 15.99
CA PHE A 115 2.94 0.11 14.76
C PHE A 115 4.07 0.69 13.90
N ILE A 116 4.99 -0.18 13.50
CA ILE A 116 6.13 0.16 12.62
C ILE A 116 6.00 -0.67 11.34
N GLY A 117 5.94 0.00 10.19
CA GLY A 117 5.97 -0.66 8.89
C GLY A 117 7.38 -0.63 8.28
N ILE A 118 7.89 -1.80 7.88
CA ILE A 118 9.15 -1.96 7.15
C ILE A 118 8.84 -2.65 5.83
N PRO A 119 8.61 -1.90 4.73
CA PRO A 119 8.28 -2.49 3.45
C PRO A 119 9.51 -3.16 2.81
N THR A 120 9.31 -4.31 2.17
CA THR A 120 10.35 -5.04 1.45
C THR A 120 10.06 -5.14 -0.06
N THR A 121 8.95 -4.54 -0.51
CA THR A 121 8.59 -4.39 -1.91
C THR A 121 8.34 -2.91 -2.22
N SER A 122 8.59 -2.50 -3.45
CA SER A 122 8.35 -1.13 -3.91
C SER A 122 7.07 -1.11 -4.75
N GLY A 123 5.91 -1.09 -4.08
CA GLY A 123 4.61 -1.22 -4.75
C GLY A 123 3.43 -0.65 -3.98
N THR A 124 3.08 -1.26 -2.88
CA THR A 124 1.80 -1.02 -2.20
C THR A 124 1.73 0.30 -1.44
N GLY A 125 2.86 0.84 -0.96
CA GLY A 125 2.87 1.99 -0.08
C GLY A 125 2.12 1.74 1.25
N SER A 126 1.91 0.47 1.64
CA SER A 126 1.08 0.12 2.79
C SER A 126 1.64 0.64 4.11
N GLU A 127 2.95 0.91 4.18
CA GLU A 127 3.63 1.50 5.35
C GLU A 127 3.18 2.93 5.67
N VAL A 128 2.50 3.62 4.74
CA VAL A 128 2.00 4.99 4.92
C VAL A 128 0.51 5.15 4.62
N THR A 129 -0.21 4.06 4.42
CA THR A 129 -1.62 4.11 4.02
C THR A 129 -2.57 3.63 5.11
N PRO A 130 -3.81 4.14 5.12
CA PRO A 130 -4.84 3.78 6.09
C PRO A 130 -5.65 2.53 5.69
N PHE A 131 -5.12 1.68 4.81
CA PHE A 131 -5.83 0.54 4.24
C PHE A 131 -5.24 -0.78 4.70
N THR A 132 -6.10 -1.80 4.79
CA THR A 132 -5.74 -3.22 4.87
C THR A 132 -6.74 -4.04 4.09
N VAL A 133 -6.30 -5.07 3.38
CA VAL A 133 -7.15 -5.96 2.59
C VAL A 133 -7.03 -7.38 3.13
N ILE A 134 -8.14 -7.92 3.62
CA ILE A 134 -8.19 -9.26 4.21
C ILE A 134 -9.13 -10.13 3.40
N SER A 135 -8.76 -11.40 3.23
CA SER A 135 -9.52 -12.37 2.46
C SER A 135 -10.40 -13.23 3.38
N ASP A 136 -11.65 -13.48 2.94
CA ASP A 136 -12.53 -14.47 3.53
C ASP A 136 -13.10 -15.34 2.39
N GLY A 137 -12.60 -16.58 2.29
CA GLY A 137 -12.81 -17.42 1.12
C GLY A 137 -12.33 -16.72 -0.16
N ASP A 138 -13.17 -16.67 -1.18
CA ASP A 138 -12.86 -16.08 -2.49
C ASP A 138 -13.06 -14.53 -2.51
N LYS A 139 -13.39 -13.92 -1.39
CA LYS A 139 -13.70 -12.49 -1.32
C LYS A 139 -12.59 -11.72 -0.63
N LYS A 140 -12.24 -10.58 -1.20
CA LYS A 140 -11.31 -9.62 -0.60
C LYS A 140 -12.09 -8.45 0.00
N TYR A 141 -11.80 -8.15 1.24
CA TYR A 141 -12.46 -7.11 2.02
C TYR A 141 -11.47 -6.00 2.38
N PRO A 142 -11.57 -4.84 1.71
CA PRO A 142 -10.79 -3.69 2.10
C PRO A 142 -11.40 -3.05 3.35
N ILE A 143 -10.56 -2.80 4.33
CA ILE A 143 -10.86 -2.03 5.53
C ILE A 143 -10.06 -0.74 5.45
N ALA A 144 -10.68 0.39 5.72
CA ALA A 144 -10.06 1.69 5.59
C ALA A 144 -10.44 2.62 6.74
N ASP A 145 -9.45 3.06 7.47
CA ASP A 145 -9.56 4.19 8.41
C ASP A 145 -8.17 4.77 8.69
N TYR A 146 -8.07 6.07 8.85
CA TYR A 146 -6.79 6.74 9.13
C TYR A 146 -6.10 6.24 10.40
N SER A 147 -6.85 5.66 11.35
CA SER A 147 -6.28 5.01 12.54
C SER A 147 -5.40 3.79 12.23
N LEU A 148 -5.58 3.16 11.04
CA LEU A 148 -4.75 2.04 10.57
C LEU A 148 -3.41 2.47 9.98
N THR A 149 -3.18 3.77 9.84
CA THR A 149 -1.89 4.27 9.32
C THR A 149 -0.79 3.93 10.33
N PRO A 150 0.31 3.30 9.89
CA PRO A 150 1.44 2.99 10.77
C PRO A 150 1.96 4.22 11.52
N THR A 151 2.39 4.02 12.75
CA THR A 151 2.97 5.10 13.58
C THR A 151 4.31 5.56 13.01
N ILE A 152 5.09 4.62 12.47
CA ILE A 152 6.42 4.85 11.87
C ILE A 152 6.52 3.99 10.61
N ALA A 153 7.07 4.56 9.55
CA ALA A 153 7.52 3.84 8.36
C ALA A 153 9.05 3.88 8.30
N ILE A 154 9.68 2.71 8.13
CA ILE A 154 11.12 2.59 7.89
C ILE A 154 11.32 2.14 6.45
N VAL A 155 11.65 3.10 5.59
CA VAL A 155 11.82 2.88 4.14
C VAL A 155 13.30 2.72 3.86
N ASP A 156 13.78 1.48 3.93
CA ASP A 156 15.20 1.13 3.73
C ASP A 156 15.35 0.27 2.47
N PRO A 157 16.01 0.78 1.41
CA PRO A 157 16.18 0.05 0.16
C PRO A 157 16.97 -1.25 0.32
N ALA A 158 17.73 -1.43 1.41
CA ALA A 158 18.44 -2.68 1.69
C ALA A 158 17.52 -3.91 1.76
N PHE A 159 16.24 -3.71 2.07
CA PHE A 159 15.22 -4.78 2.08
C PHE A 159 14.63 -5.07 0.69
N THR A 160 14.95 -4.28 -0.33
CA THR A 160 14.44 -4.46 -1.70
C THR A 160 15.44 -5.04 -2.68
N MET A 161 16.72 -5.17 -2.28
CA MET A 161 17.81 -5.57 -3.19
C MET A 161 17.61 -6.95 -3.79
N THR A 162 16.98 -7.87 -3.09
CA THR A 162 16.73 -9.26 -3.52
C THR A 162 15.42 -9.48 -4.24
N VAL A 163 14.61 -8.42 -4.44
CA VAL A 163 13.30 -8.55 -5.10
C VAL A 163 13.48 -9.02 -6.55
N PRO A 164 12.82 -10.13 -6.95
CA PRO A 164 12.93 -10.65 -8.31
C PRO A 164 12.42 -9.68 -9.37
N ALA A 165 12.96 -9.74 -10.59
CA ALA A 165 12.60 -8.85 -11.69
C ALA A 165 11.08 -8.83 -11.98
N GLY A 166 10.43 -10.00 -12.02
CA GLY A 166 8.98 -10.08 -12.24
C GLY A 166 8.16 -9.34 -11.17
N VAL A 167 8.55 -9.49 -9.90
CA VAL A 167 7.91 -8.76 -8.79
C VAL A 167 8.22 -7.26 -8.89
N THR A 168 9.46 -6.89 -9.25
CA THR A 168 9.83 -5.48 -9.48
C THR A 168 8.98 -4.82 -10.55
N ALA A 169 8.70 -5.52 -11.67
CA ALA A 169 7.85 -5.00 -12.72
C ALA A 169 6.40 -4.83 -12.27
N ASP A 170 5.83 -5.88 -11.67
CA ASP A 170 4.43 -5.85 -11.22
C ASP A 170 4.21 -4.76 -10.16
N THR A 171 5.09 -4.70 -9.15
CA THR A 171 4.95 -3.71 -8.06
C THR A 171 5.27 -2.29 -8.53
N GLY A 172 6.25 -2.11 -9.41
CA GLY A 172 6.59 -0.78 -9.94
C GLY A 172 5.51 -0.19 -10.85
N LEU A 173 4.83 -1.02 -11.64
CA LEU A 173 3.66 -0.59 -12.41
C LEU A 173 2.43 -0.35 -11.53
N ASP A 174 2.37 -1.00 -10.37
CA ASP A 174 1.38 -0.69 -9.34
C ASP A 174 1.61 0.72 -8.76
N VAL A 175 2.86 1.08 -8.45
CA VAL A 175 3.23 2.45 -8.05
C VAL A 175 2.78 3.48 -9.08
N LEU A 176 3.05 3.21 -10.38
CA LEU A 176 2.60 4.09 -11.44
C LEU A 176 1.08 4.27 -11.43
N THR A 177 0.35 3.16 -11.28
CA THR A 177 -1.11 3.18 -11.27
C THR A 177 -1.64 3.95 -10.06
N HIS A 178 -1.09 3.72 -8.87
CA HIS A 178 -1.41 4.47 -7.66
C HIS A 178 -1.24 5.99 -7.87
N ALA A 179 -0.08 6.39 -8.39
CA ALA A 179 0.23 7.80 -8.59
C ALA A 179 -0.66 8.44 -9.66
N VAL A 180 -0.89 7.76 -10.80
CA VAL A 180 -1.74 8.27 -11.87
C VAL A 180 -3.20 8.40 -11.39
N GLU A 181 -3.75 7.39 -10.72
CA GLU A 181 -5.12 7.46 -10.20
C GLU A 181 -5.27 8.51 -9.10
N ALA A 182 -4.31 8.62 -8.18
CA ALA A 182 -4.32 9.67 -7.18
C ALA A 182 -4.30 11.07 -7.81
N TYR A 183 -3.49 11.26 -8.87
CA TYR A 183 -3.36 12.54 -9.55
C TYR A 183 -4.67 12.99 -10.23
N VAL A 184 -5.37 12.07 -10.90
CA VAL A 184 -6.64 12.39 -11.60
C VAL A 184 -7.87 12.23 -10.71
N SER A 185 -7.70 11.82 -9.47
CA SER A 185 -8.80 11.63 -8.54
C SER A 185 -9.61 12.91 -8.35
N VAL A 186 -10.91 12.76 -8.17
CA VAL A 186 -11.81 13.86 -7.80
C VAL A 186 -11.48 14.46 -6.42
N LEU A 187 -10.65 13.77 -5.64
CA LEU A 187 -10.24 14.15 -4.30
C LEU A 187 -8.83 14.73 -4.24
N ALA A 188 -8.15 14.74 -5.40
CA ALA A 188 -6.82 15.31 -5.53
C ALA A 188 -6.78 16.78 -5.11
N ASN A 189 -5.63 17.19 -4.59
CA ASN A 189 -5.34 18.54 -4.16
C ASN A 189 -3.85 18.84 -4.37
N ASP A 190 -3.43 20.08 -4.13
CA ASP A 190 -2.06 20.51 -4.41
C ASP A 190 -0.98 19.66 -3.73
N PHE A 191 -1.25 19.15 -2.52
CA PHE A 191 -0.33 18.27 -1.80
C PHE A 191 -0.22 16.90 -2.47
N THR A 192 -1.37 16.28 -2.77
CA THR A 192 -1.38 14.95 -3.42
C THR A 192 -0.91 15.02 -4.86
N ASP A 193 -1.15 16.11 -5.57
CA ASP A 193 -0.69 16.34 -6.93
C ASP A 193 0.84 16.39 -7.00
N GLY A 194 1.48 17.13 -6.09
CA GLY A 194 2.93 17.19 -6.00
C GLY A 194 3.57 15.82 -5.73
N LEU A 195 3.01 15.06 -4.79
CA LEU A 195 3.48 13.71 -4.47
C LEU A 195 3.28 12.75 -5.65
N ALA A 196 2.10 12.75 -6.26
CA ALA A 196 1.77 11.86 -7.38
C ALA A 196 2.67 12.12 -8.60
N LEU A 197 2.87 13.37 -8.99
CA LEU A 197 3.77 13.73 -10.10
C LEU A 197 5.22 13.32 -9.82
N GLN A 198 5.69 13.48 -8.58
CA GLN A 198 7.04 13.05 -8.21
C GLN A 198 7.18 11.52 -8.32
N ALA A 199 6.20 10.76 -7.83
CA ALA A 199 6.21 9.30 -7.95
C ALA A 199 6.21 8.86 -9.42
N ILE A 200 5.37 9.47 -10.28
CA ILE A 200 5.35 9.19 -11.73
C ILE A 200 6.73 9.41 -12.36
N LYS A 201 7.39 10.54 -12.07
CA LYS A 201 8.74 10.82 -12.58
C LYS A 201 9.74 9.75 -12.19
N LEU A 202 9.76 9.39 -10.91
CA LEU A 202 10.68 8.38 -10.38
C LEU A 202 10.45 7.02 -11.04
N VAL A 203 9.20 6.60 -11.23
CA VAL A 203 8.88 5.34 -11.91
C VAL A 203 9.42 5.33 -13.34
N PHE A 204 9.17 6.40 -14.12
CA PHE A 204 9.65 6.48 -15.50
C PHE A 204 11.18 6.53 -15.61
N GLN A 205 11.87 7.09 -14.62
CA GLN A 205 13.33 7.17 -14.62
C GLN A 205 13.99 5.86 -14.16
N TYR A 206 13.39 5.14 -13.23
CA TYR A 206 14.11 4.10 -12.47
C TYR A 206 13.51 2.70 -12.58
N LEU A 207 12.22 2.53 -12.96
CA LEU A 207 11.62 1.19 -13.00
C LEU A 207 12.34 0.24 -13.97
N GLU A 208 12.64 0.70 -15.19
CA GLU A 208 13.32 -0.12 -16.18
C GLU A 208 14.72 -0.52 -15.71
N ARG A 209 15.47 0.41 -15.11
CA ARG A 209 16.79 0.16 -14.51
C ARG A 209 16.69 -0.85 -13.37
N SER A 210 15.75 -0.62 -12.44
CA SER A 210 15.51 -1.52 -11.30
C SER A 210 15.13 -2.94 -11.76
N TYR A 211 14.33 -3.05 -12.81
CA TYR A 211 13.95 -4.33 -13.41
C TYR A 211 15.13 -5.05 -14.05
N LYS A 212 15.93 -4.34 -14.86
CA LYS A 212 17.04 -4.92 -15.63
C LYS A 212 18.26 -5.26 -14.77
N HIS A 213 18.55 -4.45 -13.77
CA HIS A 213 19.81 -4.53 -13.03
C HIS A 213 19.64 -5.04 -11.60
N GLY A 214 18.44 -4.94 -11.02
CA GLY A 214 18.16 -5.45 -9.68
C GLY A 214 19.12 -4.92 -8.62
N ALA A 215 19.76 -5.82 -7.89
CA ALA A 215 20.72 -5.48 -6.83
C ALA A 215 21.99 -4.78 -7.35
N ALA A 216 22.29 -4.85 -8.64
CA ALA A 216 23.46 -4.18 -9.23
C ALA A 216 23.22 -2.67 -9.46
N ASP A 217 21.97 -2.20 -9.29
CA ASP A 217 21.63 -0.77 -9.36
C ASP A 217 20.88 -0.33 -8.08
N PRO A 218 21.61 -0.13 -6.97
CA PRO A 218 21.01 0.28 -5.70
C PRO A 218 20.34 1.65 -5.77
N GLU A 219 20.81 2.56 -6.61
CA GLU A 219 20.16 3.85 -6.83
C GLU A 219 18.75 3.67 -7.39
N ALA A 220 18.59 2.83 -8.41
CA ALA A 220 17.27 2.57 -8.98
C ALA A 220 16.33 1.87 -7.96
N ARG A 221 16.86 0.97 -7.13
CA ARG A 221 16.10 0.33 -6.05
C ARG A 221 15.62 1.36 -5.02
N GLU A 222 16.50 2.24 -4.59
CA GLU A 222 16.16 3.31 -3.63
C GLU A 222 15.07 4.23 -4.18
N HIS A 223 15.25 4.72 -5.40
CA HIS A 223 14.28 5.63 -6.00
C HIS A 223 12.92 4.96 -6.25
N MET A 224 12.88 3.68 -6.63
CA MET A 224 11.64 2.95 -6.75
C MET A 224 10.96 2.71 -5.39
N HIS A 225 11.76 2.48 -4.34
CA HIS A 225 11.24 2.32 -2.98
C HIS A 225 10.63 3.64 -2.47
N ASN A 226 11.35 4.74 -2.67
CA ASN A 226 10.85 6.08 -2.37
C ASN A 226 9.59 6.41 -3.18
N ALA A 227 9.55 6.07 -4.48
CA ALA A 227 8.37 6.29 -5.33
C ALA A 227 7.12 5.57 -4.80
N SER A 228 7.28 4.33 -4.31
CA SER A 228 6.21 3.56 -3.69
C SER A 228 5.61 4.28 -2.48
N THR A 229 6.46 4.71 -1.56
CA THR A 229 6.05 5.44 -0.35
C THR A 229 5.40 6.79 -0.71
N ILE A 230 5.98 7.54 -1.64
CA ILE A 230 5.45 8.84 -2.10
C ILE A 230 4.06 8.65 -2.74
N ALA A 231 3.89 7.64 -3.60
CA ALA A 231 2.58 7.31 -4.18
C ALA A 231 1.59 6.89 -3.09
N GLY A 232 2.05 6.13 -2.09
CA GLY A 232 1.28 5.76 -0.90
C GLY A 232 0.71 6.97 -0.18
N MET A 233 1.55 7.97 0.11
CA MET A 233 1.11 9.23 0.72
C MET A 233 0.10 10.00 -0.15
N ALA A 234 0.27 9.97 -1.47
CA ALA A 234 -0.66 10.61 -2.39
C ALA A 234 -2.05 9.95 -2.34
N PHE A 235 -2.13 8.64 -2.58
CA PHE A 235 -3.44 7.97 -2.65
C PHE A 235 -4.07 7.72 -1.28
N ALA A 236 -3.33 7.69 -0.19
CA ALA A 236 -3.89 7.69 1.15
C ALA A 236 -4.84 8.88 1.39
N ASN A 237 -4.62 9.99 0.70
CA ASN A 237 -5.40 11.22 0.81
C ASN A 237 -6.32 11.48 -0.40
N ALA A 238 -5.89 11.14 -1.61
CA ALA A 238 -6.66 11.34 -2.83
C ALA A 238 -7.54 10.14 -3.20
N PHE A 239 -7.30 8.99 -2.61
CA PHE A 239 -7.88 7.70 -2.97
C PHE A 239 -7.51 7.25 -4.40
N LEU A 240 -8.11 6.16 -4.84
CA LEU A 240 -7.90 5.53 -6.13
C LEU A 240 -9.17 5.62 -6.99
N GLY A 241 -9.13 5.06 -8.17
CA GLY A 241 -10.22 5.13 -9.13
C GLY A 241 -10.70 3.78 -9.65
N ILE A 242 -11.21 3.81 -10.87
CA ILE A 242 -11.83 2.65 -11.53
C ILE A 242 -10.79 1.57 -11.87
N ASN A 243 -9.52 1.92 -12.09
CA ASN A 243 -8.46 0.96 -12.42
C ASN A 243 -8.29 -0.06 -11.31
N HIS A 244 -8.05 0.40 -10.09
CA HIS A 244 -7.94 -0.47 -8.91
C HIS A 244 -9.23 -1.23 -8.63
N SER A 245 -10.39 -0.59 -8.82
CA SER A 245 -11.68 -1.26 -8.63
C SER A 245 -11.85 -2.45 -9.56
N MET A 246 -11.41 -2.35 -10.82
CA MET A 246 -11.43 -3.47 -11.77
C MET A 246 -10.33 -4.49 -11.48
N ALA A 247 -9.11 -4.03 -11.15
CA ALA A 247 -7.98 -4.92 -10.85
C ALA A 247 -8.26 -5.83 -9.65
N HIS A 248 -8.92 -5.34 -8.61
CA HIS A 248 -9.34 -6.16 -7.47
C HIS A 248 -10.29 -7.28 -7.89
N LYS A 249 -11.24 -7.00 -8.80
CA LYS A 249 -12.19 -8.02 -9.28
C LYS A 249 -11.52 -9.06 -10.18
N ILE A 250 -10.64 -8.61 -11.07
CA ILE A 250 -9.87 -9.49 -11.97
C ILE A 250 -8.90 -10.35 -11.16
N GLY A 251 -8.14 -9.74 -10.27
CA GLY A 251 -7.18 -10.44 -9.42
C GLY A 251 -7.85 -11.48 -8.52
N GLY A 252 -8.97 -11.14 -7.89
CA GLY A 252 -9.73 -12.09 -7.05
C GLY A 252 -10.32 -13.25 -7.83
N LYS A 253 -10.79 -13.01 -9.05
CA LYS A 253 -11.45 -14.06 -9.86
C LYS A 253 -10.47 -14.94 -10.63
N TYR A 254 -9.39 -14.37 -11.16
CA TYR A 254 -8.48 -15.06 -12.10
C TYR A 254 -7.07 -15.25 -11.54
N HIS A 255 -6.85 -14.89 -10.28
CA HIS A 255 -5.54 -14.98 -9.59
C HIS A 255 -4.39 -14.27 -10.34
N VAL A 256 -4.71 -13.17 -11.05
CA VAL A 256 -3.70 -12.33 -11.69
C VAL A 256 -3.00 -11.50 -10.62
N PRO A 257 -1.67 -11.42 -10.61
CA PRO A 257 -0.94 -10.54 -9.70
C PRO A 257 -1.47 -9.11 -9.76
N HIS A 258 -1.66 -8.49 -8.60
CA HIS A 258 -2.37 -7.21 -8.46
C HIS A 258 -1.77 -6.09 -9.35
N GLY A 259 -0.46 -5.87 -9.27
CA GLY A 259 0.21 -4.84 -10.06
C GLY A 259 0.15 -5.12 -11.56
N ARG A 260 0.18 -6.41 -11.96
CA ARG A 260 0.01 -6.80 -13.36
C ARG A 260 -1.40 -6.50 -13.87
N ALA A 261 -2.42 -6.81 -13.09
CA ALA A 261 -3.81 -6.46 -13.44
C ALA A 261 -3.96 -4.94 -13.58
N ASN A 262 -3.38 -4.17 -12.68
CA ASN A 262 -3.36 -2.70 -12.75
C ASN A 262 -2.65 -2.21 -14.02
N ALA A 263 -1.49 -2.75 -14.35
CA ALA A 263 -0.72 -2.37 -15.52
C ALA A 263 -1.46 -2.61 -16.84
N ILE A 264 -2.14 -3.76 -16.97
CA ILE A 264 -2.91 -4.11 -18.18
C ILE A 264 -4.10 -3.16 -18.35
N LEU A 265 -4.76 -2.79 -17.26
CA LEU A 265 -5.95 -1.95 -17.30
C LEU A 265 -5.63 -0.46 -17.51
N LEU A 266 -4.49 0.01 -17.00
CA LEU A 266 -4.17 1.44 -16.92
C LEU A 266 -4.28 2.19 -18.26
N PRO A 267 -3.77 1.70 -19.41
CA PRO A 267 -3.90 2.41 -20.69
C PRO A 267 -5.37 2.58 -21.12
N HIS A 268 -6.22 1.60 -20.81
CA HIS A 268 -7.65 1.65 -21.13
C HIS A 268 -8.38 2.67 -20.26
N VAL A 269 -8.03 2.70 -18.96
CA VAL A 269 -8.61 3.65 -18.01
C VAL A 269 -8.17 5.08 -18.32
N ILE A 270 -6.91 5.30 -18.71
CA ILE A 270 -6.43 6.61 -19.14
C ILE A 270 -7.25 7.12 -20.34
N ARG A 271 -7.47 6.29 -21.35
CA ARG A 271 -8.29 6.66 -22.50
C ARG A 271 -9.74 6.96 -22.10
N TYR A 272 -10.33 6.12 -21.26
CA TYR A 272 -11.69 6.32 -20.76
C TYR A 272 -11.81 7.64 -19.98
N ASN A 273 -10.93 7.89 -19.04
CA ASN A 273 -10.91 9.12 -18.26
C ASN A 273 -10.46 10.35 -19.06
N GLY A 274 -9.67 10.19 -20.11
CA GLY A 274 -9.26 11.28 -21.00
C GLY A 274 -10.40 11.78 -21.90
N THR A 275 -11.42 10.96 -22.10
CA THR A 275 -12.59 11.32 -22.90
C THR A 275 -13.57 12.14 -22.06
N ARG A 276 -13.88 13.36 -22.48
CA ARG A 276 -14.85 14.22 -21.76
C ARG A 276 -16.24 13.60 -21.80
N PRO A 277 -16.89 13.37 -20.64
CA PRO A 277 -18.22 12.81 -20.59
C PRO A 277 -19.25 13.84 -21.10
N GLN A 278 -20.32 13.36 -21.73
CA GLN A 278 -21.44 14.21 -22.16
C GLN A 278 -22.21 14.77 -20.94
N LYS A 279 -22.22 14.07 -19.82
CA LYS A 279 -22.81 14.51 -18.55
C LYS A 279 -21.75 14.46 -17.47
N THR A 280 -21.43 15.59 -16.90
CA THR A 280 -20.55 15.68 -15.75
C THR A 280 -21.40 15.51 -14.49
N ALA A 281 -21.06 14.54 -13.65
CA ALA A 281 -21.60 14.51 -12.30
C ALA A 281 -21.15 15.80 -11.59
N THR A 282 -22.10 16.55 -11.06
CA THR A 282 -21.84 17.82 -10.38
C THR A 282 -21.13 17.66 -9.02
N TRP A 283 -20.84 16.45 -8.65
CA TRP A 283 -20.05 16.13 -7.47
C TRP A 283 -18.66 15.64 -7.92
N PRO A 284 -17.62 16.16 -7.34
CA PRO A 284 -17.68 16.91 -6.09
C PRO A 284 -17.13 18.31 -6.20
N LYS A 285 -16.16 18.78 -6.56
CA LYS A 285 -15.43 20.01 -6.19
C LYS A 285 -15.33 21.01 -7.34
N TYR A 286 -15.47 20.51 -8.57
CA TYR A 286 -15.22 21.30 -9.76
C TYR A 286 -16.42 21.22 -10.69
N ASN A 287 -16.79 22.36 -11.27
CA ASN A 287 -17.84 22.49 -12.25
C ASN A 287 -17.39 22.20 -13.70
N TYR A 288 -16.16 21.72 -13.87
CA TYR A 288 -15.60 21.31 -15.16
C TYR A 288 -14.75 20.05 -15.05
N TYR A 289 -14.63 19.34 -16.17
CA TYR A 289 -13.83 18.11 -16.24
C TYR A 289 -12.34 18.44 -16.32
N LYS A 290 -11.52 17.74 -15.56
CA LYS A 290 -10.09 18.02 -15.41
C LYS A 290 -9.16 16.88 -15.84
N ALA A 291 -9.66 15.64 -15.97
CA ALA A 291 -8.78 14.50 -16.14
C ALA A 291 -7.95 14.59 -17.42
N ASP A 292 -8.53 15.08 -18.53
CA ASP A 292 -7.83 15.31 -19.79
C ASP A 292 -6.64 16.27 -19.63
N LEU A 293 -6.84 17.38 -18.93
CA LEU A 293 -5.79 18.37 -18.66
C LEU A 293 -4.70 17.79 -17.73
N LYS A 294 -5.09 17.00 -16.74
CA LYS A 294 -4.14 16.36 -15.82
C LYS A 294 -3.30 15.29 -16.53
N TYR A 295 -3.87 14.50 -17.44
CA TYR A 295 -3.09 13.58 -18.27
C TYR A 295 -2.13 14.31 -19.20
N GLN A 296 -2.54 15.44 -19.78
CA GLN A 296 -1.65 16.30 -20.55
C GLN A 296 -0.48 16.84 -19.72
N GLU A 297 -0.73 17.19 -18.47
CA GLU A 297 0.32 17.63 -17.54
C GLU A 297 1.30 16.52 -17.17
N ILE A 298 0.81 15.29 -16.97
CA ILE A 298 1.69 14.10 -16.81
C ILE A 298 2.58 13.95 -18.03
N ALA A 299 2.01 13.98 -19.24
CA ALA A 299 2.75 13.85 -20.49
C ALA A 299 3.83 14.95 -20.63
N ARG A 300 3.48 16.21 -20.32
CA ARG A 300 4.42 17.33 -20.31
C ARG A 300 5.54 17.13 -19.31
N THR A 301 5.21 16.68 -18.11
CA THR A 301 6.17 16.40 -17.04
C THR A 301 7.18 15.32 -17.42
N LEU A 302 6.76 14.35 -18.24
CA LEU A 302 7.59 13.26 -18.75
C LEU A 302 8.30 13.59 -20.07
N GLY A 303 8.10 14.80 -20.65
CA GLY A 303 8.64 15.16 -21.95
C GLY A 303 7.99 14.42 -23.12
N LEU A 304 6.80 13.88 -22.94
CA LEU A 304 6.06 13.19 -23.97
C LEU A 304 5.26 14.19 -24.83
N PRO A 305 4.91 13.85 -26.10
CA PRO A 305 4.03 14.69 -26.91
C PRO A 305 2.72 14.98 -26.19
N CYS A 306 2.37 16.26 -26.09
CA CYS A 306 1.21 16.70 -25.31
C CYS A 306 0.53 17.95 -25.93
N SER A 307 0.54 18.06 -27.26
CA SER A 307 -0.05 19.20 -27.99
C SER A 307 -1.59 19.28 -27.86
N THR A 308 -2.23 18.15 -27.62
CA THR A 308 -3.67 18.04 -27.38
C THR A 308 -3.95 17.25 -26.09
N PRO A 309 -5.09 17.50 -25.40
CA PRO A 309 -5.48 16.70 -24.24
C PRO A 309 -5.87 15.25 -24.54
N ALA A 310 -6.08 14.92 -25.82
CA ALA A 310 -6.51 13.59 -26.26
C ALA A 310 -5.37 12.81 -26.92
#